data_65b217fdbce250e608a123a6b88276e9
#
_entry.id   65b217fdbce250e608a123a6b88276e9
#
_cell.length_a   1.000
_cell.length_b   1.000
_cell.length_c   1.000
_cell.angle_alpha   90.00
_cell.angle_beta   90.00
_cell.angle_gamma   90.00
#
_symmetry.space_group_name_H-M   'P 1'
#
loop_
_entity.id
_entity.type
_entity.pdbx_description
1 polymer ?
#
loop_
_entity_poly.entity_id
_entity_poly.type
_entity_poly.pdbx_seq_one_letter_code
_entity_poly.pdbx_strand_id
1 'polypeptide(L)'
;IITGWKKEKSGLWKIVLPNSFFGNYNACNDLVYGDWCDNFSKVHTADLFINGKSLFETDSLEKVMKPVPFERTRDKEGSLYKWYCKVNTDSTILYANFQKLDPKKTITELSIRKTVFYPEKPGINYLTIQGFNISQVATQWGAPTAEQIGAVATHWNKGWIIENNIIDLK
;
A
#
# COMPACT_ATOMS: atom_id res chain seq x y z
N ILE A 1 2.78 -4.35 -10.20
CA ILE A 1 3.15 -5.77 -10.02
C ILE A 1 4.63 -5.82 -9.66
N ILE A 2 4.98 -6.65 -8.68
CA ILE A 2 6.37 -6.91 -8.29
C ILE A 2 6.68 -8.39 -8.48
N THR A 3 7.89 -8.67 -8.99
CA THR A 3 8.36 -10.03 -9.28
C THR A 3 9.78 -10.21 -8.77
N GLY A 4 10.25 -11.44 -8.68
CA GLY A 4 11.63 -11.70 -8.22
C GLY A 4 11.73 -12.11 -6.75
N TRP A 5 10.63 -12.52 -6.14
CA TRP A 5 10.62 -13.06 -4.79
C TRP A 5 11.56 -14.25 -4.63
N LYS A 6 12.38 -14.22 -3.58
CA LYS A 6 13.29 -15.31 -3.19
C LYS A 6 12.80 -15.92 -1.90
N LYS A 7 12.75 -17.24 -1.84
CA LYS A 7 12.40 -17.97 -0.64
C LYS A 7 13.62 -17.99 0.30
N GLU A 8 13.47 -17.51 1.51
CA GLU A 8 14.53 -17.51 2.54
C GLU A 8 14.44 -18.74 3.43
N LYS A 9 13.25 -18.98 4.00
CA LYS A 9 12.93 -20.10 4.91
C LYS A 9 11.49 -20.54 4.68
N SER A 10 11.03 -21.53 5.42
CA SER A 10 9.63 -21.94 5.35
C SER A 10 8.69 -20.76 5.59
N GLY A 11 7.83 -20.49 4.63
CA GLY A 11 6.84 -19.40 4.67
C GLY A 11 7.40 -17.99 4.47
N LEU A 12 8.70 -17.75 4.62
CA LEU A 12 9.31 -16.43 4.48
C LEU A 12 9.85 -16.20 3.06
N TRP A 13 9.41 -15.13 2.47
CA TRP A 13 9.88 -14.65 1.17
C TRP A 13 10.47 -13.25 1.31
N LYS A 14 11.43 -12.95 0.44
CA LYS A 14 12.13 -11.66 0.40
C LYS A 14 12.24 -11.16 -1.03
N ILE A 15 12.11 -9.86 -1.20
CA ILE A 15 12.47 -9.14 -2.42
C ILE A 15 13.23 -7.88 -2.06
N VAL A 16 14.18 -7.51 -2.92
CA VAL A 16 14.94 -6.26 -2.80
C VAL A 16 14.63 -5.43 -4.04
N LEU A 17 14.10 -4.25 -3.81
CA LEU A 17 13.77 -3.28 -4.86
C LEU A 17 14.76 -2.10 -4.75
N PRO A 18 15.36 -1.63 -5.85
CA PRO A 18 16.15 -0.39 -5.80
C PRO A 18 15.22 0.78 -5.45
N ASN A 19 15.70 1.77 -4.70
CA ASN A 19 14.85 2.91 -4.33
C ASN A 19 14.37 3.71 -5.55
N SER A 20 15.09 3.64 -6.68
CA SER A 20 14.66 4.21 -7.96
C SER A 20 13.35 3.61 -8.52
N PHE A 21 12.98 2.40 -8.07
CA PHE A 21 11.70 1.78 -8.41
C PHE A 21 10.50 2.62 -7.97
N PHE A 22 10.65 3.37 -6.90
CA PHE A 22 9.58 4.18 -6.31
C PHE A 22 9.50 5.60 -6.91
N GLY A 23 10.47 6.01 -7.71
CA GLY A 23 10.55 7.38 -8.22
C GLY A 23 10.74 8.40 -7.09
N ASN A 24 9.91 9.42 -7.05
CA ASN A 24 10.01 10.51 -6.06
C ASN A 24 9.30 10.22 -4.74
N TYR A 25 8.61 9.08 -4.62
CA TYR A 25 7.83 8.74 -3.45
C TYR A 25 7.93 7.26 -3.11
N ASN A 26 8.52 6.96 -1.96
CA ASN A 26 8.58 5.59 -1.44
C ASN A 26 7.60 5.43 -0.29
N ALA A 27 6.47 4.79 -0.56
CA ALA A 27 5.44 4.54 0.43
C ALA A 27 5.91 3.69 1.63
N CYS A 28 6.97 2.87 1.45
CA CYS A 28 7.59 2.13 2.54
C CYS A 28 8.47 2.99 3.47
N ASN A 29 8.64 4.27 3.17
CA ASN A 29 9.36 5.24 4.01
C ASN A 29 8.44 6.33 4.57
N ASP A 30 7.14 6.18 4.36
CA ASP A 30 6.12 7.15 4.77
C ASP A 30 5.17 6.48 5.77
N LEU A 31 5.23 6.91 7.02
CA LEU A 31 4.42 6.33 8.10
C LEU A 31 3.01 6.93 8.11
N VAL A 32 2.02 6.08 8.33
CA VAL A 32 0.68 6.52 8.68
C VAL A 32 0.71 7.09 10.09
N TYR A 33 0.46 8.39 10.22
CA TYR A 33 0.41 9.06 11.51
C TYR A 33 -0.63 10.19 11.50
N GLY A 34 -1.07 10.58 12.68
CA GLY A 34 -2.00 11.68 12.88
C GLY A 34 -2.47 11.74 14.32
N ASP A 35 -3.27 12.73 14.64
CA ASP A 35 -3.73 13.03 16.02
C ASP A 35 -4.50 11.86 16.64
N TRP A 36 -5.08 11.00 15.82
CA TRP A 36 -5.91 9.87 16.21
C TRP A 36 -5.20 8.52 16.14
N CYS A 37 -3.97 8.52 15.65
CA CYS A 37 -3.17 7.30 15.58
C CYS A 37 -2.40 7.15 16.89
N ASP A 38 -2.83 6.21 17.71
CA ASP A 38 -2.01 5.76 18.82
C ASP A 38 -0.70 5.20 18.28
N ASN A 39 0.42 5.55 18.91
CA ASN A 39 1.77 5.14 18.54
C ASN A 39 2.05 3.65 18.64
N PHE A 40 1.03 2.79 18.71
CA PHE A 40 1.16 1.37 18.98
C PHE A 40 1.56 0.54 17.76
N SER A 41 1.34 1.03 16.55
CA SER A 41 1.80 0.33 15.35
C SER A 41 2.40 1.32 14.36
N LYS A 42 3.68 1.11 14.04
CA LYS A 42 4.36 1.84 12.96
C LYS A 42 4.01 1.13 11.65
N VAL A 43 2.93 1.55 11.04
CA VAL A 43 2.54 1.09 9.70
C VAL A 43 2.86 2.16 8.66
N HIS A 44 3.29 1.73 7.49
CA HIS A 44 3.60 2.63 6.39
C HIS A 44 2.35 2.88 5.53
N THR A 45 2.43 3.89 4.67
CA THR A 45 1.37 4.13 3.68
C THR A 45 1.38 3.11 2.55
N ALA A 46 2.49 2.36 2.40
CA ALA A 46 2.58 1.22 1.49
C ALA A 46 1.62 0.10 1.89
N ASP A 47 1.13 -0.62 0.90
CA ASP A 47 0.38 -1.85 1.11
C ASP A 47 0.83 -2.93 0.11
N LEU A 48 0.93 -4.15 0.59
CA LEU A 48 1.35 -5.31 -0.19
C LEU A 48 0.16 -6.22 -0.44
N PHE A 49 -0.03 -6.63 -1.70
CA PHE A 49 -1.15 -7.48 -2.11
C PHE A 49 -0.67 -8.79 -2.72
N ILE A 50 -1.47 -9.82 -2.54
CA ILE A 50 -1.38 -11.08 -3.28
C ILE A 50 -2.74 -11.44 -3.86
N ASN A 51 -2.83 -11.58 -5.18
CA ASN A 51 -4.09 -11.79 -5.91
C ASN A 51 -5.17 -10.77 -5.52
N GLY A 52 -4.79 -9.49 -5.39
CA GLY A 52 -5.68 -8.39 -5.02
C GLY A 52 -6.05 -8.33 -3.54
N LYS A 53 -5.61 -9.28 -2.70
CA LYS A 53 -5.86 -9.26 -1.26
C LYS A 53 -4.69 -8.62 -0.52
N SER A 54 -4.97 -7.59 0.29
CA SER A 54 -3.98 -6.90 1.14
C SER A 54 -3.43 -7.83 2.22
N LEU A 55 -2.15 -7.70 2.50
CA LEU A 55 -1.48 -8.36 3.62
C LEU A 55 -1.38 -7.41 4.81
N PHE A 56 -1.30 -7.96 6.00
CA PHE A 56 -1.14 -7.18 7.23
C PHE A 56 0.32 -6.81 7.47
N GLU A 57 0.63 -5.52 7.50
CA GLU A 57 1.95 -5.04 7.87
C GLU A 57 2.26 -5.31 9.33
N THR A 58 3.53 -5.56 9.61
CA THR A 58 4.06 -5.72 10.98
C THR A 58 5.29 -4.83 11.17
N ASP A 59 5.60 -4.56 12.43
CA ASP A 59 6.74 -3.75 12.84
C ASP A 59 8.08 -4.49 12.87
N SER A 60 8.08 -5.81 12.63
CA SER A 60 9.30 -6.62 12.74
C SER A 60 9.29 -7.86 11.86
N LEU A 61 10.50 -8.26 11.43
CA LEU A 61 10.71 -9.49 10.67
C LEU A 61 10.31 -10.75 11.47
N GLU A 62 10.45 -10.72 12.79
CA GLU A 62 10.07 -11.86 13.63
C GLU A 62 8.57 -12.17 13.54
N LYS A 63 7.72 -11.15 13.52
CA LYS A 63 6.26 -11.29 13.35
C LYS A 63 5.87 -11.80 11.98
N VAL A 64 6.68 -11.56 10.94
CA VAL A 64 6.50 -12.17 9.61
C VAL A 64 6.86 -13.65 9.64
N MET A 65 7.96 -14.02 10.32
CA MET A 65 8.42 -15.41 10.42
C MET A 65 7.49 -16.28 11.26
N LYS A 66 6.91 -15.70 12.30
CA LYS A 66 5.99 -16.38 13.24
C LYS A 66 4.65 -15.64 13.30
N PRO A 67 3.86 -15.68 12.21
CA PRO A 67 2.63 -14.91 12.16
C PRO A 67 1.60 -15.46 13.15
N VAL A 68 1.01 -14.54 13.90
CA VAL A 68 -0.15 -14.81 14.75
C VAL A 68 -1.34 -14.01 14.24
N PRO A 69 -2.57 -14.52 14.36
CA PRO A 69 -3.76 -13.79 13.95
C PRO A 69 -3.85 -12.43 14.67
N PHE A 70 -4.32 -11.42 13.98
CA PHE A 70 -4.61 -10.13 14.60
C PHE A 70 -5.99 -10.19 15.28
N GLU A 71 -6.03 -10.00 16.57
CA GLU A 71 -7.24 -10.23 17.36
C GLU A 71 -8.42 -9.34 17.02
N ARG A 72 -8.14 -8.08 16.63
CA ARG A 72 -9.16 -7.06 16.35
C ARG A 72 -9.71 -7.09 14.93
N THR A 73 -9.27 -8.02 14.07
CA THR A 73 -9.80 -8.15 12.72
C THR A 73 -10.93 -9.18 12.63
N ARG A 74 -11.84 -8.97 11.68
CA ARG A 74 -12.85 -9.97 11.29
C ARG A 74 -12.25 -11.10 10.46
N ASP A 75 -11.21 -10.81 9.67
CA ASP A 75 -10.48 -11.79 8.84
C ASP A 75 -9.22 -12.28 9.57
N LYS A 76 -9.40 -13.17 10.52
CA LYS A 76 -8.29 -13.72 11.30
C LYS A 76 -7.33 -14.56 10.46
N GLU A 77 -7.85 -15.33 9.52
CA GLU A 77 -7.01 -16.16 8.62
C GLU A 77 -6.22 -15.27 7.66
N GLY A 78 -6.82 -14.27 7.05
CA GLY A 78 -6.13 -13.30 6.21
C GLY A 78 -5.06 -12.54 6.97
N SER A 79 -5.26 -12.29 8.26
CA SER A 79 -4.27 -11.61 9.10
C SER A 79 -3.01 -12.42 9.40
N LEU A 80 -2.95 -13.69 9.02
CA LEU A 80 -1.73 -14.51 9.03
C LEU A 80 -0.79 -14.17 7.85
N TYR A 81 -1.30 -13.56 6.80
CA TYR A 81 -0.49 -13.05 5.71
C TYR A 81 0.16 -11.75 6.15
N LYS A 82 1.40 -11.84 6.59
CA LYS A 82 2.15 -10.73 7.18
C LYS A 82 3.23 -10.25 6.23
N TRP A 83 3.50 -8.96 6.31
CA TRP A 83 4.65 -8.39 5.63
C TRP A 83 5.36 -7.33 6.49
N TYR A 84 6.59 -7.05 6.13
CA TYR A 84 7.45 -6.07 6.77
C TYR A 84 8.36 -5.45 5.73
N CYS A 85 8.61 -4.15 5.79
CA CYS A 85 9.57 -3.49 4.95
C CYS A 85 10.71 -2.87 5.76
N LYS A 86 11.86 -2.76 5.08
CA LYS A 86 13.02 -2.03 5.58
C LYS A 86 13.59 -1.20 4.44
N VAL A 87 13.64 0.11 4.63
CA VAL A 87 14.25 1.05 3.67
C VAL A 87 15.70 1.30 4.08
N ASN A 88 16.61 1.11 3.15
CA ASN A 88 18.03 1.44 3.27
C ASN A 88 18.35 2.59 2.30
N THR A 89 19.60 3.05 2.28
CA THR A 89 20.07 4.13 1.42
C THR A 89 19.76 3.90 -0.06
N ASP A 90 19.98 2.68 -0.57
CA ASP A 90 19.89 2.38 -2.01
C ASP A 90 18.73 1.43 -2.37
N SER A 91 18.11 0.80 -1.37
CA SER A 91 17.15 -0.25 -1.60
C SER A 91 16.08 -0.33 -0.52
N THR A 92 14.92 -0.79 -0.93
CA THR A 92 13.81 -1.19 -0.06
C THR A 92 13.69 -2.72 -0.08
N ILE A 93 13.74 -3.32 1.09
CA ILE A 93 13.63 -4.76 1.27
C ILE A 93 12.23 -5.06 1.81
N LEU A 94 11.52 -5.96 1.12
CA LEU A 94 10.25 -6.47 1.60
C LEU A 94 10.43 -7.92 2.04
N TYR A 95 9.86 -8.25 3.18
CA TYR A 95 9.69 -9.60 3.68
C TYR A 95 8.21 -9.90 3.78
N ALA A 96 7.79 -11.07 3.33
CA ALA A 96 6.39 -11.47 3.39
C ALA A 96 6.24 -12.95 3.71
N ASN A 97 5.15 -13.26 4.42
CA ASN A 97 4.68 -14.61 4.64
C ASN A 97 3.38 -14.81 3.86
N PHE A 98 3.49 -15.48 2.75
CA PHE A 98 2.35 -15.77 1.86
C PHE A 98 1.66 -17.09 2.22
N GLN A 99 1.93 -17.61 3.42
CA GLN A 99 1.38 -18.88 3.89
C GLN A 99 1.66 -20.03 2.90
N LYS A 100 0.61 -20.60 2.31
CA LYS A 100 0.68 -21.69 1.32
C LYS A 100 0.85 -21.21 -0.12
N LEU A 101 0.73 -19.90 -0.37
CA LEU A 101 0.83 -19.36 -1.72
C LEU A 101 2.28 -19.18 -2.15
N ASP A 102 2.52 -19.45 -3.43
CA ASP A 102 3.81 -19.20 -4.08
C ASP A 102 3.75 -17.86 -4.85
N PRO A 103 4.45 -16.81 -4.40
CA PRO A 103 4.41 -15.50 -5.06
C PRO A 103 5.01 -15.51 -6.47
N LYS A 104 5.69 -16.57 -6.89
CA LYS A 104 6.17 -16.75 -8.27
C LYS A 104 5.07 -17.22 -9.21
N LYS A 105 3.96 -17.76 -8.66
CA LYS A 105 2.82 -18.31 -9.42
C LYS A 105 1.56 -17.47 -9.24
N THR A 106 1.65 -16.37 -8.52
CA THR A 106 0.54 -15.49 -8.18
C THR A 106 0.91 -14.04 -8.50
N ILE A 107 -0.10 -13.19 -8.59
CA ILE A 107 0.11 -11.75 -8.77
C ILE A 107 0.42 -11.13 -7.42
N THR A 108 1.60 -10.52 -7.29
CA THR A 108 1.96 -9.70 -6.13
C THR A 108 2.12 -8.25 -6.55
N GLU A 109 1.57 -7.34 -5.77
CA GLU A 109 1.51 -5.91 -6.06
C GLU A 109 1.88 -5.10 -4.82
N LEU A 110 2.46 -3.94 -5.04
CA LEU A 110 2.83 -3.00 -3.99
C LEU A 110 2.27 -1.62 -4.34
N SER A 111 1.61 -0.99 -3.39
CA SER A 111 1.18 0.40 -3.53
C SER A 111 2.40 1.32 -3.55
N ILE A 112 2.56 2.06 -4.63
CA ILE A 112 3.71 2.96 -4.84
C ILE A 112 3.31 4.41 -5.15
N ARG A 113 2.01 4.71 -5.20
CA ARG A 113 1.48 6.04 -5.53
C ARG A 113 0.42 6.47 -4.52
N LYS A 114 0.49 7.74 -4.13
CA LYS A 114 -0.51 8.33 -3.22
C LYS A 114 -1.87 8.48 -3.90
N THR A 115 -1.87 8.80 -5.18
CA THR A 115 -3.06 9.16 -5.95
C THR A 115 -2.95 8.60 -7.35
N VAL A 116 -4.09 8.47 -8.03
CA VAL A 116 -4.16 8.16 -9.47
C VAL A 116 -4.39 9.43 -10.27
N PHE A 117 -5.33 10.24 -9.83
CA PHE A 117 -5.65 11.53 -10.44
C PHE A 117 -5.57 12.64 -9.38
N TYR A 118 -4.53 13.43 -9.47
CA TYR A 118 -4.31 14.61 -8.64
C TYR A 118 -3.55 15.66 -9.43
N PRO A 119 -4.16 16.81 -9.75
CA PRO A 119 -3.51 17.86 -10.52
C PRO A 119 -2.37 18.49 -9.73
N GLU A 120 -1.29 18.83 -10.40
CA GLU A 120 -0.13 19.49 -9.78
C GLU A 120 -0.44 20.90 -9.26
N LYS A 121 -1.46 21.56 -9.85
CA LYS A 121 -1.83 22.94 -9.52
C LYS A 121 -3.32 23.19 -9.71
N PRO A 122 -3.89 24.20 -9.04
CA PRO A 122 -5.22 24.72 -9.36
C PRO A 122 -5.31 25.30 -10.79
N GLY A 123 -6.52 25.38 -11.33
CA GLY A 123 -6.80 25.91 -12.66
C GLY A 123 -6.95 24.84 -13.75
N ILE A 124 -6.78 23.57 -13.42
CA ILE A 124 -7.04 22.43 -14.31
C ILE A 124 -8.50 22.01 -14.13
N ASN A 125 -9.39 22.76 -14.77
CA ASN A 125 -10.83 22.64 -14.61
C ASN A 125 -11.47 21.79 -15.72
N TYR A 126 -12.72 21.35 -15.49
CA TYR A 126 -13.59 20.72 -16.48
C TYR A 126 -13.02 19.42 -17.10
N LEU A 127 -12.38 18.61 -16.29
CA LEU A 127 -11.93 17.27 -16.69
C LEU A 127 -13.03 16.24 -16.46
N THR A 128 -13.10 15.24 -17.34
CA THR A 128 -13.91 14.04 -17.15
C THR A 128 -13.01 12.84 -16.91
N ILE A 129 -13.24 12.11 -15.83
CA ILE A 129 -12.60 10.84 -15.51
C ILE A 129 -13.67 9.76 -15.59
N GLN A 130 -13.56 8.89 -16.59
CA GLN A 130 -14.60 7.91 -16.90
C GLN A 130 -14.02 6.56 -17.33
N GLY A 131 -14.66 5.46 -16.90
CA GLY A 131 -14.38 4.11 -17.37
C GLY A 131 -13.13 3.46 -16.77
N PHE A 132 -12.59 3.97 -15.66
CA PHE A 132 -11.42 3.41 -14.98
C PHE A 132 -11.81 2.43 -13.88
N ASN A 133 -10.95 1.44 -13.69
CA ASN A 133 -10.89 0.65 -12.47
C ASN A 133 -9.67 1.14 -11.67
N ILE A 134 -9.93 1.81 -10.55
CA ILE A 134 -8.92 2.44 -9.69
C ILE A 134 -8.83 1.65 -8.41
N SER A 135 -7.65 1.12 -8.10
CA SER A 135 -7.43 0.30 -6.92
C SER A 135 -6.02 0.45 -6.38
N GLN A 136 -5.80 -0.03 -5.15
CA GLN A 136 -4.48 -0.27 -4.56
C GLN A 136 -3.55 0.96 -4.52
N VAL A 137 -4.09 2.14 -4.30
CA VAL A 137 -3.26 3.32 -3.99
C VAL A 137 -2.65 3.18 -2.59
N ALA A 138 -1.53 3.87 -2.35
CA ALA A 138 -0.95 3.95 -1.02
C ALA A 138 -1.96 4.56 -0.04
N THR A 139 -1.98 4.03 1.18
CA THR A 139 -2.92 4.48 2.21
C THR A 139 -2.75 5.97 2.45
N GLN A 140 -3.85 6.70 2.34
CA GLN A 140 -3.91 8.10 2.69
C GLN A 140 -4.61 8.24 4.04
N TRP A 141 -3.95 8.93 4.93
CA TRP A 141 -4.53 9.30 6.21
C TRP A 141 -4.22 10.76 6.50
N GLY A 142 -5.19 11.49 6.99
CA GLY A 142 -5.01 12.84 7.45
C GLY A 142 -5.93 13.12 8.64
N ALA A 143 -5.50 13.97 9.56
CA ALA A 143 -6.37 14.48 10.60
C ALA A 143 -7.60 15.16 9.97
N PRO A 144 -8.76 15.23 10.66
CA PRO A 144 -9.97 15.85 10.13
C PRO A 144 -9.79 17.30 9.66
N THR A 145 -8.78 17.99 10.19
CA THR A 145 -8.43 19.37 9.85
C THR A 145 -7.40 19.49 8.72
N ALA A 146 -6.84 18.36 8.25
CA ALA A 146 -5.86 18.34 7.16
C ALA A 146 -6.54 18.01 5.83
N GLU A 147 -5.86 18.34 4.72
CA GLU A 147 -6.29 17.92 3.39
C GLU A 147 -6.20 16.39 3.28
N GLN A 148 -7.32 15.75 3.04
CA GLN A 148 -7.41 14.31 2.86
C GLN A 148 -7.47 13.99 1.37
N ILE A 149 -6.32 13.66 0.81
CA ILE A 149 -6.18 13.35 -0.61
C ILE A 149 -6.62 11.89 -0.84
N GLY A 150 -7.62 11.67 -1.69
CA GLY A 150 -8.07 10.34 -2.09
C GLY A 150 -7.34 9.81 -3.32
N ALA A 151 -7.72 8.62 -3.78
CA ALA A 151 -7.23 8.05 -5.04
C ALA A 151 -7.51 8.98 -6.24
N VAL A 152 -8.61 9.70 -6.19
CA VAL A 152 -9.01 10.77 -7.11
C VAL A 152 -9.31 12.00 -6.28
N ALA A 153 -8.63 13.10 -6.55
CA ALA A 153 -8.86 14.38 -5.89
C ALA A 153 -8.66 15.55 -6.86
N THR A 154 -9.42 16.60 -6.68
CA THR A 154 -9.50 17.70 -7.65
C THR A 154 -8.52 18.82 -7.39
N HIS A 155 -7.89 18.87 -6.22
CA HIS A 155 -6.92 19.92 -5.84
C HIS A 155 -7.47 21.34 -6.08
N TRP A 156 -8.66 21.62 -5.49
CA TRP A 156 -9.35 22.93 -5.61
C TRP A 156 -9.74 23.34 -7.05
N ASN A 157 -9.71 22.40 -8.00
CA ASN A 157 -10.22 22.62 -9.34
C ASN A 157 -11.74 22.41 -9.40
N LYS A 158 -12.37 22.95 -10.41
CA LYS A 158 -13.84 22.93 -10.54
C LYS A 158 -14.32 22.26 -11.83
N GLY A 159 -15.58 21.83 -11.81
CA GLY A 159 -16.27 21.30 -12.99
C GLY A 159 -15.75 19.93 -13.44
N TRP A 160 -15.09 19.17 -12.55
CA TRP A 160 -14.71 17.80 -12.84
C TRP A 160 -15.95 16.89 -12.82
N ILE A 161 -16.00 15.97 -13.77
CA ILE A 161 -16.98 14.91 -13.86
C ILE A 161 -16.26 13.58 -13.59
N ILE A 162 -16.70 12.85 -12.58
CA ILE A 162 -16.13 11.55 -12.22
C ILE A 162 -17.28 10.55 -12.28
N GLU A 163 -17.34 9.79 -13.37
CA GLU A 163 -18.49 8.92 -13.63
C GLU A 163 -18.07 7.56 -14.21
N ASN A 164 -18.93 6.55 -14.03
CA ASN A 164 -18.72 5.21 -14.59
C ASN A 164 -17.35 4.60 -14.26
N ASN A 165 -16.79 4.92 -13.09
CA ASN A 165 -15.55 4.34 -12.58
C ASN A 165 -15.85 3.31 -11.49
N ILE A 166 -14.96 2.34 -11.35
CA ILE A 166 -14.91 1.45 -10.19
C ILE A 166 -13.73 1.92 -9.33
N ILE A 167 -14.01 2.36 -8.11
CA ILE A 167 -12.97 2.77 -7.16
C ILE A 167 -13.01 1.78 -6.00
N ASP A 168 -12.03 0.91 -5.95
CA ASP A 168 -11.90 -0.15 -4.95
C ASP A 168 -10.56 -0.01 -4.23
N LEU A 169 -10.62 0.39 -2.98
CA LEU A 169 -9.46 0.66 -2.13
C LEU A 169 -9.20 -0.48 -1.13
N LYS A 170 -9.54 -1.71 -1.53
CA LYS A 170 -9.27 -2.89 -0.70
C LYS A 170 -7.81 -3.03 -0.37
#